data_fe0cc4c17e89be42908c0c26d16c0367
#
_entry.id   fe0cc4c17e89be42908c0c26d16c0367
#
_cell.length_a   1.000
_cell.length_b   1.000
_cell.length_c   1.000
_cell.angle_alpha   90.00
_cell.angle_beta   90.00
_cell.angle_gamma   90.00
#
_symmetry.space_group_name_H-M   'P 1'
#
loop_
_entity.id
_entity.type
_entity.pdbx_description
1 polymer ?
#
loop_
_entity_poly.entity_id
_entity_poly.type
_entity_poly.pdbx_seq_one_letter_code
_entity_poly.pdbx_strand_id
1 'polypeptide(L)'
;MRFWDTSAIIPLVIAEPGTSRAKIWFRQDSEIIVWTLTRVELLSAIARRRREEPKSSPLLAAARRDLLRAWDRWSEVTAIEAVRRLAERLVETHKLRAADALQLGAALVAAESDPGGLEFVTFDHNLADAADREGFSVLGP
;
A
#
# COMPACT_ATOMS: atom_id res chain seq x y z
N MET A 1 -9.16 -0.26 11.14
CA MET A 1 -7.91 -0.86 10.62
C MET A 1 -8.09 -1.16 9.13
N ARG A 2 -7.15 -0.72 8.30
CA ARG A 2 -7.23 -0.82 6.83
C ARG A 2 -5.91 -1.30 6.27
N PHE A 3 -5.95 -2.13 5.24
CA PHE A 3 -4.76 -2.47 4.47
C PHE A 3 -4.49 -1.39 3.42
N TRP A 4 -3.27 -0.87 3.40
CA TRP A 4 -2.85 0.19 2.47
C TRP A 4 -1.75 -0.32 1.56
N ASP A 5 -1.97 -0.27 0.25
CA ASP A 5 -0.90 -0.54 -0.70
C ASP A 5 -0.02 0.71 -0.90
N THR A 6 1.09 0.52 -1.59
CA THR A 6 2.08 1.58 -1.86
C THR A 6 1.45 2.80 -2.55
N SER A 7 0.55 2.60 -3.52
CA SER A 7 -0.06 3.69 -4.29
C SER A 7 -0.92 4.62 -3.43
N ALA A 8 -1.49 4.09 -2.34
CA ALA A 8 -2.33 4.86 -1.43
C ALA A 8 -1.52 5.57 -0.32
N ILE A 9 -0.35 5.02 0.06
CA ILE A 9 0.51 5.64 1.07
C ILE A 9 1.34 6.78 0.48
N ILE A 10 1.84 6.66 -0.75
CA ILE A 10 2.66 7.72 -1.38
C ILE A 10 1.98 9.09 -1.30
N PRO A 11 0.68 9.26 -1.62
CA PRO A 11 0.00 10.54 -1.51
C PRO A 11 -0.08 11.12 -0.10
N LEU A 12 0.08 10.30 0.94
CA LEU A 12 0.18 10.78 2.32
C LEU A 12 1.55 11.40 2.64
N VAL A 13 2.58 10.98 1.91
CA VAL A 13 4.00 11.33 2.17
C VAL A 13 4.49 12.42 1.22
N ILE A 14 4.02 12.36 -0.04
CA ILE A 14 4.37 13.29 -1.12
C ILE A 14 3.09 13.88 -1.68
N ALA A 15 3.06 15.22 -1.87
CA ALA A 15 1.89 15.89 -2.46
C ALA A 15 1.65 15.40 -3.90
N GLU A 16 0.48 14.83 -4.13
CA GLU A 16 0.01 14.29 -5.42
C GLU A 16 -1.50 14.54 -5.57
N PRO A 17 -2.10 14.31 -6.75
CA PRO A 17 -3.55 14.50 -6.94
C PRO A 17 -4.42 13.71 -5.95
N GLY A 18 -3.97 12.55 -5.52
CA GLY A 18 -4.69 11.69 -4.56
C GLY A 18 -4.55 12.08 -3.09
N THR A 19 -3.71 13.06 -2.75
CA THR A 19 -3.35 13.41 -1.35
C THR A 19 -4.57 13.78 -0.51
N SER A 20 -5.47 14.61 -1.02
CA SER A 20 -6.65 15.04 -0.26
C SER A 20 -7.54 13.85 0.11
N ARG A 21 -7.75 12.95 -0.81
CA ARG A 21 -8.57 11.75 -0.63
C ARG A 21 -7.92 10.75 0.33
N ALA A 22 -6.63 10.49 0.17
CA ALA A 22 -5.87 9.64 1.07
C ALA A 22 -5.90 10.17 2.51
N LYS A 23 -5.76 11.49 2.69
CA LYS A 23 -5.87 12.13 4.01
C LYS A 23 -7.25 12.00 4.63
N ILE A 24 -8.32 12.04 3.85
CA ILE A 24 -9.68 11.81 4.35
C ILE A 24 -9.78 10.39 4.89
N TRP A 25 -9.37 9.39 4.11
CA TRP A 25 -9.39 8.00 4.54
C TRP A 25 -8.56 7.74 5.79
N PHE A 26 -7.35 8.33 5.85
CA PHE A 26 -6.48 8.22 7.02
C PHE A 26 -7.08 8.84 8.28
N ARG A 27 -7.81 9.97 8.16
CA ARG A 27 -8.49 10.58 9.31
C ARG A 27 -9.67 9.76 9.81
N GLN A 28 -10.35 9.05 8.91
CA GLN A 28 -11.47 8.17 9.28
C GLN A 28 -11.01 6.95 10.07
N ASP A 29 -9.85 6.40 9.69
CA ASP A 29 -9.22 5.27 10.36
C ASP A 29 -7.71 5.35 10.14
N SER A 30 -6.98 5.65 11.20
CA SER A 30 -5.53 5.84 11.17
C SER A 30 -4.73 4.56 11.44
N GLU A 31 -5.42 3.44 11.67
CA GLU A 31 -4.77 2.15 11.87
C GLU A 31 -4.41 1.51 10.53
N ILE A 32 -3.14 1.60 10.17
CA ILE A 32 -2.60 1.12 8.90
C ILE A 32 -2.02 -0.28 9.05
N ILE A 33 -2.40 -1.18 8.14
CA ILE A 33 -1.72 -2.45 7.91
C ILE A 33 -0.99 -2.35 6.57
N VAL A 34 0.25 -2.83 6.52
CA VAL A 34 1.10 -2.81 5.33
C VAL A 34 1.79 -4.16 5.10
N TRP A 35 2.17 -4.40 3.86
CA TRP A 35 3.11 -5.45 3.50
C TRP A 35 4.55 -5.03 3.77
N THR A 36 5.37 -5.92 4.29
CA THR A 36 6.77 -5.60 4.64
C THR A 36 7.57 -4.96 3.49
N LEU A 37 7.36 -5.43 2.25
CA LEU A 37 8.06 -4.88 1.09
C LEU A 37 7.53 -3.51 0.64
N THR A 38 6.38 -3.09 1.11
CA THR A 38 5.86 -1.74 0.88
C THR A 38 6.85 -0.67 1.33
N ARG A 39 7.59 -0.92 2.40
CA ARG A 39 8.65 -0.02 2.88
C ARG A 39 9.69 0.26 1.79
N VAL A 40 10.17 -0.78 1.13
CA VAL A 40 11.17 -0.65 0.04
C VAL A 40 10.56 0.07 -1.16
N GLU A 41 9.32 -0.24 -1.51
CA GLU A 41 8.63 0.42 -2.62
C GLU A 41 8.46 1.92 -2.37
N LEU A 42 8.08 2.32 -1.16
CA LEU A 42 7.94 3.72 -0.75
C LEU A 42 9.29 4.46 -0.78
N LEU A 43 10.33 3.85 -0.23
CA LEU A 43 11.68 4.42 -0.25
C LEU A 43 12.22 4.55 -1.67
N SER A 44 11.93 3.58 -2.54
CA SER A 44 12.27 3.62 -3.97
C SER A 44 11.56 4.77 -4.69
N ALA A 45 10.28 4.97 -4.42
CA ALA A 45 9.51 6.07 -5.01
C ALA A 45 10.06 7.45 -4.59
N ILE A 46 10.39 7.62 -3.31
CA ILE A 46 10.99 8.86 -2.80
C ILE A 46 12.37 9.10 -3.43
N ALA A 47 13.22 8.08 -3.49
CA ALA A 47 14.56 8.17 -4.07
C ALA A 47 14.50 8.55 -5.55
N ARG A 48 13.57 7.97 -6.32
CA ARG A 48 13.36 8.31 -7.72
C ARG A 48 12.91 9.76 -7.88
N ARG A 49 11.97 10.22 -7.08
CA ARG A 49 11.48 11.60 -7.11
C ARG A 49 12.61 12.61 -6.78
N ARG A 50 13.49 12.27 -5.85
CA ARG A 50 14.66 13.11 -5.53
C ARG A 50 15.64 13.24 -6.70
N ARG A 51 15.83 12.19 -7.47
CA ARG A 51 16.67 12.22 -8.68
C ARG A 51 16.03 13.02 -9.81
N GLU A 52 14.72 12.91 -9.97
CA GLU A 52 13.97 13.62 -11.02
C GLU A 52 13.76 15.09 -10.69
N GLU A 53 13.64 15.44 -9.40
CA GLU A 53 13.37 16.79 -8.91
C GLU A 53 14.40 17.22 -7.85
N PRO A 54 15.67 17.53 -8.25
CA PRO A 54 16.72 17.83 -7.27
C PRO A 54 16.42 19.03 -6.36
N LYS A 55 15.64 20.02 -6.84
CA LYS A 55 15.23 21.18 -6.04
C LYS A 55 14.32 20.80 -4.87
N SER A 56 13.55 19.72 -5.00
CA SER A 56 12.67 19.20 -3.96
C SER A 56 13.38 18.21 -3.02
N SER A 57 14.66 17.91 -3.23
CA SER A 57 15.40 16.91 -2.46
C SER A 57 15.38 17.14 -0.95
N PRO A 58 15.52 18.35 -0.39
CA PRO A 58 15.41 18.56 1.05
C PRO A 58 14.02 18.22 1.61
N LEU A 59 12.95 18.60 0.90
CA LEU A 59 11.57 18.28 1.27
C LEU A 59 11.30 16.78 1.22
N LEU A 60 11.79 16.09 0.19
CA LEU A 60 11.66 14.66 0.03
C LEU A 60 12.50 13.88 1.05
N ALA A 61 13.66 14.38 1.45
CA ALA A 61 14.44 13.81 2.54
C ALA A 61 13.69 13.90 3.87
N ALA A 62 12.99 15.01 4.13
CA ALA A 62 12.12 15.15 5.30
C ALA A 62 10.95 14.17 5.26
N ALA A 63 10.30 14.02 4.11
CA ALA A 63 9.23 13.06 3.90
C ALA A 63 9.70 11.61 4.17
N ARG A 64 10.90 11.27 3.75
CA ARG A 64 11.53 9.97 4.04
C ARG A 64 11.69 9.74 5.54
N ARG A 65 12.18 10.73 6.27
CA ARG A 65 12.34 10.62 7.73
C ARG A 65 11.00 10.43 8.44
N ASP A 66 9.99 11.19 8.04
CA ASP A 66 8.64 11.11 8.61
C ASP A 66 7.99 9.75 8.33
N LEU A 67 8.16 9.22 7.13
CA LEU A 67 7.70 7.89 6.75
C LEU A 67 8.32 6.81 7.63
N LEU A 68 9.64 6.84 7.83
CA LEU A 68 10.34 5.86 8.66
C LEU A 68 9.88 5.88 10.12
N ARG A 69 9.58 7.06 10.66
CA ARG A 69 9.00 7.20 12.00
C ARG A 69 7.56 6.69 12.06
N ALA A 70 6.77 6.97 11.04
CA ALA A 70 5.38 6.51 10.97
C ALA A 70 5.31 4.98 10.86
N TRP A 71 6.23 4.37 10.12
CA TRP A 71 6.30 2.93 9.90
C TRP A 71 6.30 2.14 11.20
N ASP A 72 7.02 2.59 12.21
CA ASP A 72 7.14 1.91 13.51
C ASP A 72 5.80 1.81 14.26
N ARG A 73 4.78 2.56 13.83
CA ARG A 73 3.44 2.56 14.43
C ARG A 73 2.42 1.75 13.62
N TRP A 74 2.80 1.26 12.45
CA TRP A 74 1.92 0.51 11.56
C TRP A 74 2.02 -1.00 11.83
N SER A 75 0.96 -1.72 11.53
CA SER A 75 0.96 -3.17 11.58
C SER A 75 1.55 -3.73 10.28
N GLU A 76 2.55 -4.57 10.40
CA GLU A 76 3.31 -5.08 9.25
C GLU A 76 3.06 -6.56 9.04
N VAL A 77 2.63 -6.93 7.84
CA VAL A 77 2.54 -8.34 7.42
C VAL A 77 3.93 -8.79 6.98
N THR A 78 4.47 -9.78 7.67
CA THR A 78 5.83 -10.32 7.45
C THR A 78 5.85 -11.81 7.08
N ALA A 79 4.69 -12.44 6.96
CA ALA A 79 4.54 -13.86 6.64
C ALA A 79 4.88 -14.15 5.16
N ILE A 80 6.15 -14.04 4.79
CA ILE A 80 6.64 -14.08 3.41
C ILE A 80 6.17 -15.31 2.65
N GLU A 81 6.27 -16.50 3.24
CA GLU A 81 5.88 -17.74 2.55
C GLU A 81 4.37 -17.81 2.28
N ALA A 82 3.54 -17.43 3.24
CA ALA A 82 2.09 -17.41 3.08
C ALA A 82 1.67 -16.40 2.01
N VAL A 83 2.26 -15.20 2.03
CA VAL A 83 2.01 -14.15 1.04
C VAL A 83 2.44 -14.60 -0.35
N ARG A 84 3.62 -15.21 -0.48
CA ARG A 84 4.11 -15.73 -1.76
C ARG A 84 3.16 -16.75 -2.38
N ARG A 85 2.69 -17.72 -1.61
CA ARG A 85 1.74 -18.73 -2.10
C ARG A 85 0.45 -18.13 -2.63
N LEU A 86 -0.09 -17.14 -1.92
CA LEU A 86 -1.27 -16.41 -2.37
C LEU A 86 -0.99 -15.59 -3.62
N ALA A 87 0.16 -14.91 -3.68
CA ALA A 87 0.56 -14.12 -4.85
C ALA A 87 0.71 -14.99 -6.10
N GLU A 88 1.27 -16.20 -5.98
CA GLU A 88 1.37 -17.17 -7.09
C GLU A 88 -0.01 -17.51 -7.67
N ARG A 89 -1.02 -17.70 -6.81
CA ARG A 89 -2.40 -17.90 -7.26
C ARG A 89 -2.97 -16.64 -7.91
N LEU A 90 -2.74 -15.48 -7.30
CA LEU A 90 -3.32 -14.21 -7.74
C LEU A 90 -2.83 -13.77 -9.12
N VAL A 91 -1.57 -14.02 -9.48
CA VAL A 91 -1.04 -13.69 -10.82
C VAL A 91 -1.66 -14.53 -11.93
N GLU A 92 -2.13 -15.73 -11.61
CA GLU A 92 -2.85 -16.58 -12.55
C GLU A 92 -4.33 -16.20 -12.68
N THR A 93 -4.92 -15.63 -11.63
CA THR A 93 -6.36 -15.33 -11.55
C THR A 93 -6.69 -13.92 -12.03
N HIS A 94 -5.81 -12.97 -11.77
CA HIS A 94 -6.03 -11.54 -12.01
C HIS A 94 -4.94 -10.94 -12.88
N LYS A 95 -5.26 -9.84 -13.55
CA LYS A 95 -4.29 -9.04 -14.32
C LYS A 95 -3.46 -8.19 -13.35
N LEU A 96 -2.47 -8.80 -12.71
CA LEU A 96 -1.59 -8.17 -11.73
C LEU A 96 -0.12 -8.39 -12.09
N ARG A 97 0.71 -7.38 -11.79
CA ARG A 97 2.16 -7.55 -11.72
C ARG A 97 2.51 -8.25 -10.40
N ALA A 98 3.73 -8.79 -10.33
CA ALA A 98 4.21 -9.50 -9.15
C ALA A 98 4.11 -8.66 -7.87
N ALA A 99 4.52 -7.39 -7.92
CA ALA A 99 4.44 -6.49 -6.76
C ALA A 99 3.00 -6.29 -6.26
N ASP A 100 2.04 -6.13 -7.18
CA ASP A 100 0.62 -5.95 -6.82
C ASP A 100 0.01 -7.25 -6.26
N ALA A 101 0.40 -8.39 -6.82
CA ALA A 101 -0.03 -9.69 -6.30
C ALA A 101 0.49 -9.94 -4.88
N LEU A 102 1.71 -9.49 -4.56
CA LEU A 102 2.26 -9.55 -3.20
C LEU A 102 1.51 -8.62 -2.25
N GLN A 103 1.12 -7.42 -2.68
CA GLN A 103 0.28 -6.50 -1.89
C GLN A 103 -1.06 -7.16 -1.55
N LEU A 104 -1.75 -7.69 -2.56
CA LEU A 104 -3.05 -8.33 -2.36
C LEU A 104 -2.93 -9.62 -1.53
N GLY A 105 -1.88 -10.40 -1.75
CA GLY A 105 -1.58 -11.59 -0.94
C GLY A 105 -1.36 -11.25 0.53
N ALA A 106 -0.64 -10.15 0.81
CA ALA A 106 -0.43 -9.68 2.18
C ALA A 106 -1.75 -9.21 2.82
N ALA A 107 -2.62 -8.55 2.07
CA ALA A 107 -3.94 -8.17 2.56
C ALA A 107 -4.80 -9.39 2.90
N LEU A 108 -4.75 -10.44 2.09
CA LEU A 108 -5.46 -11.70 2.37
C LEU A 108 -4.94 -12.39 3.64
N VAL A 109 -3.63 -12.35 3.88
CA VAL A 109 -3.05 -12.84 5.14
C VAL A 109 -3.55 -12.01 6.32
N ALA A 110 -3.56 -10.68 6.20
CA ALA A 110 -4.04 -9.78 7.25
C ALA A 110 -5.53 -9.96 7.54
N ALA A 111 -6.32 -10.22 6.52
CA ALA A 111 -7.77 -10.47 6.63
C ALA A 111 -8.09 -11.84 7.24
N GLU A 112 -7.10 -12.69 7.42
CA GLU A 112 -7.23 -14.08 7.85
C GLU A 112 -8.21 -14.87 6.96
N SER A 113 -9.43 -15.04 7.29
CA SER A 113 -10.42 -15.75 6.46
C SER A 113 -11.63 -14.87 6.13
N ASP A 114 -11.53 -13.58 6.39
CA ASP A 114 -12.64 -12.64 6.23
C ASP A 114 -12.20 -11.36 5.50
N PRO A 115 -11.99 -11.39 4.16
CA PRO A 115 -11.68 -10.20 3.38
C PRO A 115 -12.73 -9.10 3.50
N GLY A 116 -14.01 -9.47 3.66
CA GLY A 116 -15.11 -8.51 3.80
C GLY A 116 -15.03 -7.67 5.09
N GLY A 117 -14.32 -8.16 6.09
CA GLY A 117 -14.08 -7.44 7.35
C GLY A 117 -12.90 -6.47 7.32
N LEU A 118 -12.16 -6.40 6.22
CA LEU A 118 -10.99 -5.53 6.06
C LEU A 118 -11.13 -4.64 4.83
N GLU A 119 -11.01 -3.33 5.00
CA GLU A 119 -10.98 -2.41 3.88
C GLU A 119 -9.59 -2.38 3.24
N PHE A 120 -9.57 -2.41 1.90
CA PHE A 120 -8.36 -2.34 1.08
C PHE A 120 -8.25 -0.96 0.41
N VAL A 121 -7.17 -0.24 0.67
CA VAL A 121 -6.96 1.14 0.18
C VAL A 121 -5.91 1.15 -0.92
N THR A 122 -6.30 1.59 -2.12
CA THR A 122 -5.41 1.66 -3.29
C THR A 122 -5.84 2.75 -4.27
N PHE A 123 -4.89 3.30 -5.02
CA PHE A 123 -5.18 4.13 -6.20
C PHE A 123 -4.90 3.39 -7.53
N ASP A 124 -4.47 2.14 -7.47
CA ASP A 124 -4.25 1.31 -8.65
C ASP A 124 -5.55 0.64 -9.09
N HIS A 125 -5.98 0.89 -10.34
CA HIS A 125 -7.24 0.36 -10.88
C HIS A 125 -7.25 -1.17 -10.97
N ASN A 126 -6.17 -1.79 -11.43
CA ASN A 126 -6.10 -3.24 -11.57
C ASN A 126 -6.09 -3.92 -10.19
N LEU A 127 -5.38 -3.33 -9.23
CA LEU A 127 -5.32 -3.84 -7.88
C LEU A 127 -6.67 -3.66 -7.15
N ALA A 128 -7.36 -2.53 -7.36
CA ALA A 128 -8.70 -2.30 -6.82
C ALA A 128 -9.70 -3.36 -7.33
N ASP A 129 -9.70 -3.62 -8.64
CA ASP A 129 -10.56 -4.61 -9.27
C ASP A 129 -10.28 -6.03 -8.75
N ALA A 130 -9.00 -6.39 -8.60
CA ALA A 130 -8.62 -7.67 -8.06
C ALA A 130 -9.01 -7.82 -6.57
N ALA A 131 -8.80 -6.79 -5.76
CA ALA A 131 -9.17 -6.79 -4.34
C ALA A 131 -10.69 -6.94 -4.15
N ASP A 132 -11.49 -6.23 -4.94
CA ASP A 132 -12.95 -6.34 -4.92
C ASP A 132 -13.38 -7.79 -5.24
N ARG A 133 -12.79 -8.40 -6.28
CA ARG A 133 -13.07 -9.79 -6.65
C ARG A 133 -12.64 -10.82 -5.61
N GLU A 134 -11.63 -10.52 -4.82
CA GLU A 134 -11.20 -11.34 -3.67
C GLU A 134 -12.05 -11.09 -2.41
N GLY A 135 -13.02 -10.18 -2.47
CA GLY A 135 -14.02 -9.97 -1.42
C GLY A 135 -13.74 -8.82 -0.46
N PHE A 136 -12.73 -7.99 -0.74
CA PHE A 136 -12.46 -6.80 0.07
C PHE A 136 -13.47 -5.68 -0.19
N SER A 137 -13.73 -4.87 0.83
CA SER A 137 -14.30 -3.54 0.64
C SER A 137 -13.19 -2.60 0.20
N VAL A 138 -13.29 -2.03 -1.01
CA VAL A 138 -12.21 -1.24 -1.60
C VAL A 138 -12.46 0.25 -1.47
N LEU A 139 -11.47 0.97 -0.95
CA LEU A 139 -11.37 2.42 -1.03
C LEU A 139 -10.36 2.75 -2.14
N GLY A 140 -10.85 3.22 -3.27
CA GLY A 140 -10.05 3.30 -4.48
C GLY A 140 -10.46 4.36 -5.47
N PRO A 141 -9.93 4.24 -6.70
CA PRO A 141 -10.18 5.19 -7.78
C PRO A 141 -11.62 5.21 -8.23
#